data_0e89ccb3d5f4cb98176fba1ba7f65b8f
#
_entry.id   0e89ccb3d5f4cb98176fba1ba7f65b8f
#
_cell.length_a   1.000
_cell.length_b   1.000
_cell.length_c   1.000
_cell.angle_alpha   90.00
_cell.angle_beta   90.00
_cell.angle_gamma   90.00
#
_symmetry.space_group_name_H-M   'P 1'
#
loop_
_entity.id
_entity.type
_entity.pdbx_description
1 polymer ?
#
loop_
_entity_poly.entity_id
_entity_poly.type
_entity_poly.pdbx_seq_one_letter_code
_entity_poly.pdbx_strand_id
1 'polypeptide(L)'
;MRIARTLLISAVLSSLANVVHAQDKPAPKDAVLYFVWPQNGATIKGAFWARFGLRNMGVTHAGDDYANAGHHHLLIDVNEPLNPNEPIPSDKSHLHFGAGQTEARIELPPGKHTLQLVLGDAKHYPFKPPVVSEKITIRVR
;
A
#
# COMPACT_ATOMS: atom_id res chain seq x y z
N MET A 1 -75.06 1.97 -4.50
CA MET A 1 -73.88 2.84 -4.24
C MET A 1 -72.67 1.95 -3.91
N ARG A 2 -71.77 1.72 -4.88
CA ARG A 2 -70.65 0.82 -4.71
C ARG A 2 -69.42 1.67 -4.46
N ILE A 3 -68.82 1.51 -3.28
CA ILE A 3 -67.58 2.23 -2.88
C ILE A 3 -66.36 1.39 -3.35
N ALA A 4 -65.67 1.91 -4.34
CA ALA A 4 -64.42 1.31 -4.78
C ALA A 4 -63.29 1.69 -3.79
N ARG A 5 -62.70 0.68 -3.15
CA ARG A 5 -61.47 0.84 -2.34
C ARG A 5 -60.24 0.74 -3.22
N THR A 6 -59.59 1.86 -3.43
CA THR A 6 -58.28 1.91 -4.11
C THR A 6 -57.18 1.48 -3.14
N LEU A 7 -56.53 0.35 -3.42
CA LEU A 7 -55.34 -0.07 -2.70
C LEU A 7 -54.14 0.69 -3.27
N LEU A 8 -53.53 1.52 -2.44
CA LEU A 8 -52.19 2.11 -2.72
C LEU A 8 -51.12 1.08 -2.35
N ILE A 9 -50.45 0.53 -3.36
CA ILE A 9 -49.29 -0.32 -3.17
C ILE A 9 -48.08 0.62 -3.10
N SER A 10 -47.55 0.81 -1.91
CA SER A 10 -46.26 1.50 -1.70
C SER A 10 -45.11 0.57 -2.06
N ALA A 11 -44.45 0.83 -3.19
CA ALA A 11 -43.23 0.15 -3.56
C ALA A 11 -42.08 0.70 -2.71
N VAL A 12 -41.57 -0.11 -1.79
CA VAL A 12 -40.34 0.17 -1.04
C VAL A 12 -39.18 -0.15 -1.97
N LEU A 13 -38.52 0.87 -2.51
CA LEU A 13 -37.24 0.73 -3.22
C LEU A 13 -36.16 0.46 -2.17
N SER A 14 -35.76 -0.80 -2.00
CA SER A 14 -34.59 -1.17 -1.24
C SER A 14 -33.34 -0.82 -2.07
N SER A 15 -32.66 0.26 -1.73
CA SER A 15 -31.32 0.57 -2.26
C SER A 15 -30.34 -0.45 -1.70
N LEU A 16 -29.97 -1.43 -2.51
CA LEU A 16 -28.83 -2.30 -2.23
C LEU A 16 -27.57 -1.43 -2.34
N ALA A 17 -27.03 -1.00 -1.20
CA ALA A 17 -25.71 -0.43 -1.15
C ALA A 17 -24.71 -1.52 -1.59
N ASN A 18 -24.14 -1.36 -2.77
CA ASN A 18 -23.01 -2.19 -3.21
C ASN A 18 -21.85 -1.91 -2.26
N VAL A 19 -21.63 -2.77 -1.28
CA VAL A 19 -20.39 -2.80 -0.51
C VAL A 19 -19.32 -3.27 -1.49
N VAL A 20 -18.55 -2.32 -2.04
CA VAL A 20 -17.36 -2.64 -2.82
C VAL A 20 -16.36 -3.22 -1.83
N HIS A 21 -16.30 -4.53 -1.75
CA HIS A 21 -15.25 -5.22 -1.04
C HIS A 21 -13.94 -4.91 -1.77
N ALA A 22 -12.92 -4.44 -1.03
CA ALA A 22 -11.57 -4.40 -1.54
C ALA A 22 -11.26 -5.79 -2.10
N GLN A 23 -10.93 -5.86 -3.40
CA GLN A 23 -10.61 -7.14 -4.02
C GLN A 23 -9.32 -7.64 -3.39
N ASP A 24 -9.39 -8.77 -2.70
CA ASP A 24 -8.23 -9.44 -2.13
C ASP A 24 -7.31 -9.87 -3.29
N LYS A 25 -6.25 -9.10 -3.54
CA LYS A 25 -5.27 -9.46 -4.57
C LYS A 25 -4.22 -10.38 -3.97
N PRO A 26 -4.15 -11.64 -4.39
CA PRO A 26 -3.17 -12.58 -3.86
C PRO A 26 -1.77 -12.22 -4.36
N ALA A 27 -0.76 -12.44 -3.53
CA ALA A 27 0.64 -12.39 -3.91
C ALA A 27 1.21 -13.80 -4.06
N PRO A 28 2.22 -14.02 -4.93
CA PRO A 28 2.99 -15.25 -4.93
C PRO A 28 3.59 -15.52 -3.55
N LYS A 29 3.57 -16.78 -3.12
CA LYS A 29 4.07 -17.19 -1.79
C LYS A 29 5.56 -16.94 -1.59
N ASP A 30 6.31 -16.85 -2.68
CA ASP A 30 7.76 -16.62 -2.74
C ASP A 30 8.12 -15.18 -3.12
N ALA A 31 7.13 -14.26 -3.11
CA ALA A 31 7.38 -12.83 -3.29
C ALA A 31 8.25 -12.30 -2.15
N VAL A 32 9.32 -11.58 -2.50
CA VAL A 32 10.25 -10.99 -1.52
C VAL A 32 10.49 -9.54 -1.84
N LEU A 33 10.13 -8.68 -0.90
CA LEU A 33 10.39 -7.24 -0.92
C LEU A 33 11.51 -6.91 0.07
N TYR A 34 12.52 -6.14 -0.34
CA TYR A 34 13.68 -5.86 0.50
C TYR A 34 14.36 -4.54 0.14
N PHE A 35 15.18 -4.01 1.05
CA PHE A 35 16.08 -2.90 0.74
C PHE A 35 17.36 -3.43 0.11
N VAL A 36 17.70 -2.93 -1.08
CA VAL A 36 19.05 -3.04 -1.63
C VAL A 36 19.97 -2.09 -0.86
N TRP A 37 19.47 -0.88 -0.56
CA TRP A 37 20.10 0.13 0.29
C TRP A 37 19.02 1.04 0.88
N PRO A 38 19.14 1.50 2.15
CA PRO A 38 20.18 1.15 3.13
C PRO A 38 20.00 -0.23 3.76
N GLN A 39 21.05 -0.72 4.39
CA GLN A 39 21.00 -1.92 5.22
C GLN A 39 20.57 -1.58 6.64
N ASN A 40 20.04 -2.57 7.37
CA ASN A 40 19.72 -2.40 8.78
C ASN A 40 20.95 -2.01 9.59
N GLY A 41 20.84 -1.00 10.44
CA GLY A 41 21.93 -0.45 11.24
C GLY A 41 22.81 0.58 10.53
N ALA A 42 22.52 0.93 9.28
CA ALA A 42 23.32 1.90 8.53
C ALA A 42 23.34 3.28 9.22
N THR A 43 24.53 3.90 9.22
CA THR A 43 24.69 5.32 9.58
C THR A 43 24.97 6.12 8.30
N ILE A 44 24.13 7.12 8.04
CA ILE A 44 24.11 7.85 6.78
C ILE A 44 24.28 9.34 7.06
N LYS A 45 25.06 10.04 6.24
CA LYS A 45 25.26 11.48 6.36
C LYS A 45 24.36 12.21 5.34
N GLY A 46 23.40 12.99 5.84
CA GLY A 46 22.50 13.78 4.99
C GLY A 46 21.53 12.91 4.17
N ALA A 47 21.08 13.43 3.04
CA ALA A 47 20.16 12.75 2.13
C ALA A 47 20.85 11.56 1.42
N PHE A 48 20.06 10.54 1.10
CA PHE A 48 20.57 9.30 0.49
C PHE A 48 19.60 8.75 -0.56
N TRP A 49 20.12 7.90 -1.45
CA TRP A 49 19.29 7.13 -2.36
C TRP A 49 18.88 5.81 -1.71
N ALA A 50 17.60 5.67 -1.38
CA ALA A 50 17.04 4.39 -1.00
C ALA A 50 16.78 3.58 -2.27
N ARG A 51 17.16 2.28 -2.29
CA ARG A 51 16.99 1.36 -3.41
C ARG A 51 16.19 0.15 -2.96
N PHE A 52 15.20 -0.19 -3.74
CA PHE A 52 14.20 -1.22 -3.43
C PHE A 52 14.42 -2.44 -4.31
N GLY A 53 14.33 -3.61 -3.71
CA GLY A 53 14.40 -4.88 -4.41
C GLY A 53 13.09 -5.64 -4.29
N LEU A 54 12.66 -6.25 -5.41
CA LEU A 54 11.49 -7.10 -5.47
C LEU A 54 11.85 -8.37 -6.26
N ARG A 55 11.56 -9.55 -5.69
CA ARG A 55 11.73 -10.84 -6.37
C ARG A 55 10.38 -11.52 -6.51
N ASN A 56 10.23 -12.27 -7.61
CA ASN A 56 9.08 -13.10 -7.94
C ASN A 56 7.76 -12.32 -8.12
N MET A 57 7.87 -10.99 -8.27
CA MET A 57 6.80 -10.09 -8.69
C MET A 57 7.36 -8.97 -9.58
N GLY A 58 6.50 -8.36 -10.37
CA GLY A 58 6.83 -7.20 -11.19
C GLY A 58 6.56 -5.87 -10.46
N VAL A 59 7.29 -4.84 -10.87
CA VAL A 59 7.01 -3.45 -10.51
C VAL A 59 6.20 -2.83 -11.65
N THR A 60 5.12 -2.11 -11.30
CA THR A 60 4.25 -1.44 -12.27
C THR A 60 3.84 -0.05 -11.79
N HIS A 61 3.14 0.72 -12.62
CA HIS A 61 2.56 1.99 -12.23
C HIS A 61 1.32 1.78 -11.35
N ALA A 62 1.04 2.74 -10.48
CA ALA A 62 -0.25 2.83 -9.80
C ALA A 62 -1.38 2.95 -10.84
N GLY A 63 -2.47 2.24 -10.64
CA GLY A 63 -3.58 2.15 -11.59
C GLY A 63 -3.47 1.01 -12.59
N ASP A 64 -2.28 0.46 -12.84
CA ASP A 64 -2.09 -0.69 -13.72
C ASP A 64 -2.36 -1.99 -12.96
N ASP A 65 -3.40 -2.72 -13.35
CA ASP A 65 -3.85 -3.94 -12.67
C ASP A 65 -3.32 -5.20 -13.37
N TYR A 66 -2.03 -5.47 -13.21
CA TYR A 66 -1.40 -6.70 -13.68
C TYR A 66 -1.36 -7.77 -12.57
N ALA A 67 -1.52 -9.03 -12.95
CA ALA A 67 -1.28 -10.15 -12.05
C ALA A 67 0.19 -10.16 -11.59
N ASN A 68 0.41 -10.40 -10.29
CA ASN A 68 1.74 -10.48 -9.69
C ASN A 68 2.63 -9.23 -9.92
N ALA A 69 2.02 -8.06 -10.01
CA ALA A 69 2.73 -6.79 -10.09
C ALA A 69 2.09 -5.74 -9.20
N GLY A 70 2.91 -4.82 -8.70
CA GLY A 70 2.50 -3.72 -7.84
C GLY A 70 3.53 -2.59 -7.83
N HIS A 71 3.31 -1.59 -7.00
CA HIS A 71 4.21 -0.46 -6.86
C HIS A 71 4.64 -0.25 -5.42
N HIS A 72 5.82 0.36 -5.24
CA HIS A 72 6.42 0.53 -3.94
C HIS A 72 5.77 1.64 -3.12
N HIS A 73 5.66 1.41 -1.82
CA HIS A 73 5.47 2.40 -0.78
C HIS A 73 6.59 2.28 0.24
N LEU A 74 7.00 3.40 0.84
CA LEU A 74 7.99 3.43 1.91
C LEU A 74 7.36 4.05 3.16
N LEU A 75 7.33 3.27 4.23
CA LEU A 75 6.88 3.68 5.55
C LEU A 75 8.09 4.17 6.34
N ILE A 76 7.99 5.39 6.91
CA ILE A 76 9.04 6.05 7.68
C ILE A 76 8.51 6.30 9.08
N ASP A 77 9.13 5.72 10.09
CA ASP A 77 8.77 5.87 11.51
C ASP A 77 7.32 5.49 11.84
N VAL A 78 6.74 4.58 11.03
CA VAL A 78 5.39 4.06 11.26
C VAL A 78 5.47 2.87 12.20
N ASN A 79 4.72 2.95 13.32
CA ASN A 79 4.64 1.89 14.32
C ASN A 79 3.34 1.09 14.26
N GLU A 80 2.29 1.69 13.69
CA GLU A 80 0.99 1.06 13.55
C GLU A 80 1.05 -0.11 12.57
N PRO A 81 0.32 -1.20 12.86
CA PRO A 81 0.21 -2.31 11.93
C PRO A 81 -0.45 -1.86 10.61
N LEU A 82 0.05 -2.40 9.50
CA LEU A 82 -0.58 -2.19 8.20
C LEU A 82 -2.00 -2.77 8.19
N ASN A 83 -3.01 -1.96 7.84
CA ASN A 83 -4.36 -2.45 7.65
C ASN A 83 -4.52 -3.04 6.23
N PRO A 84 -4.72 -4.36 6.07
CA PRO A 84 -4.82 -4.98 4.75
C PRO A 84 -6.14 -4.66 4.03
N ASN A 85 -7.10 -4.03 4.70
CA ASN A 85 -8.43 -3.70 4.17
C ASN A 85 -8.60 -2.23 3.81
N GLU A 86 -7.53 -1.44 3.92
CA GLU A 86 -7.52 -0.03 3.59
C GLU A 86 -6.38 0.29 2.61
N PRO A 87 -6.55 1.29 1.75
CA PRO A 87 -5.45 1.77 0.92
C PRO A 87 -4.29 2.27 1.79
N ILE A 88 -3.07 1.97 1.36
CA ILE A 88 -1.86 2.50 2.01
C ILE A 88 -1.92 4.03 1.92
N PRO A 89 -1.80 4.77 3.03
CA PRO A 89 -1.81 6.23 3.00
C PRO A 89 -0.70 6.81 2.12
N SER A 90 -0.85 8.07 1.73
CA SER A 90 0.18 8.84 1.04
C SER A 90 0.37 10.17 1.78
N ASP A 91 1.41 10.24 2.59
CA ASP A 91 1.77 11.38 3.43
C ASP A 91 3.28 11.41 3.69
N LYS A 92 3.73 12.23 4.66
CA LYS A 92 5.16 12.37 5.00
C LYS A 92 5.79 11.08 5.56
N SER A 93 4.98 10.21 6.18
CA SER A 93 5.42 8.93 6.74
C SER A 93 5.11 7.73 5.83
N HIS A 94 4.34 7.94 4.77
CA HIS A 94 3.95 6.92 3.80
C HIS A 94 4.22 7.43 2.40
N LEU A 95 5.47 7.28 1.93
CA LEU A 95 5.84 7.75 0.60
C LEU A 95 5.34 6.78 -0.47
N HIS A 96 4.81 7.33 -1.54
CA HIS A 96 4.19 6.62 -2.65
C HIS A 96 5.04 6.73 -3.92
N PHE A 97 5.33 5.60 -4.57
CA PHE A 97 6.17 5.50 -5.78
C PHE A 97 5.36 4.93 -6.96
N GLY A 98 4.28 5.64 -7.31
CA GLY A 98 3.29 5.19 -8.29
C GLY A 98 3.72 5.21 -9.75
N ALA A 99 4.92 5.70 -10.08
CA ALA A 99 5.46 5.66 -11.44
C ALA A 99 6.44 4.48 -11.66
N GLY A 100 6.36 3.43 -10.83
CA GLY A 100 7.21 2.25 -10.97
C GLY A 100 8.65 2.46 -10.51
N GLN A 101 8.90 3.46 -9.66
CA GLN A 101 10.24 3.74 -9.14
C GLN A 101 10.73 2.58 -8.27
N THR A 102 12.00 2.22 -8.45
CA THR A 102 12.74 1.22 -7.66
C THR A 102 13.82 1.86 -6.79
N GLU A 103 13.97 3.18 -6.86
CA GLU A 103 14.83 3.97 -5.99
C GLU A 103 14.26 5.39 -5.82
N ALA A 104 14.62 6.02 -4.72
CA ALA A 104 14.23 7.40 -4.45
C ALA A 104 15.27 8.11 -3.57
N ARG A 105 15.43 9.42 -3.77
CA ARG A 105 16.22 10.26 -2.87
C ARG A 105 15.39 10.58 -1.64
N ILE A 106 15.87 10.14 -0.49
CA ILE A 106 15.25 10.33 0.82
C ILE A 106 16.05 11.34 1.62
N GLU A 107 15.35 12.27 2.25
CA GLU A 107 15.93 13.25 3.16
C GLU A 107 15.18 13.20 4.48
N LEU A 108 15.90 12.91 5.56
CA LEU A 108 15.37 12.79 6.91
C LEU A 108 16.19 13.67 7.86
N PRO A 109 15.57 14.20 8.91
CA PRO A 109 16.33 14.93 9.93
C PRO A 109 17.34 14.01 10.61
N PRO A 110 18.41 14.57 11.20
CA PRO A 110 19.34 13.79 12.02
C PRO A 110 18.60 13.03 13.13
N GLY A 111 18.90 11.75 13.29
CA GLY A 111 18.25 10.91 14.28
C GLY A 111 18.21 9.43 13.89
N LYS A 112 17.52 8.67 14.71
CA LYS A 112 17.21 7.25 14.48
C LYS A 112 15.86 7.18 13.75
N HIS A 113 15.81 6.45 12.65
CA HIS A 113 14.60 6.24 11.85
C HIS A 113 14.37 4.76 11.57
N THR A 114 13.11 4.38 11.46
CA THR A 114 12.72 3.07 10.95
C THR A 114 12.19 3.21 9.53
N LEU A 115 12.52 2.24 8.69
CA LEU A 115 12.06 2.18 7.30
C LEU A 115 11.47 0.81 7.02
N GLN A 116 10.36 0.76 6.29
CA GLN A 116 9.76 -0.49 5.81
C GLN A 116 9.15 -0.28 4.44
N LEU A 117 9.38 -1.21 3.51
CA LEU A 117 8.71 -1.21 2.21
C LEU A 117 7.41 -2.01 2.28
N VAL A 118 6.43 -1.55 1.53
CA VAL A 118 5.16 -2.24 1.28
C VAL A 118 4.90 -2.19 -0.22
N LEU A 119 4.42 -3.30 -0.79
CA LEU A 119 3.96 -3.32 -2.17
C LEU A 119 2.45 -3.09 -2.20
N GLY A 120 2.01 -2.07 -2.93
CA GLY A 120 0.60 -1.76 -3.17
C GLY A 120 0.13 -2.29 -4.53
N ASP A 121 -1.12 -2.69 -4.60
CA ASP A 121 -1.79 -3.04 -5.86
C ASP A 121 -2.19 -1.78 -6.66
N ALA A 122 -2.87 -1.94 -7.79
CA ALA A 122 -3.31 -0.84 -8.66
C ALA A 122 -4.13 0.24 -7.92
N LYS A 123 -4.80 -0.11 -6.82
CA LYS A 123 -5.65 0.77 -6.01
C LYS A 123 -5.02 1.13 -4.66
N HIS A 124 -3.72 0.87 -4.49
CA HIS A 124 -2.94 1.13 -3.26
C HIS A 124 -3.27 0.21 -2.08
N TYR A 125 -4.04 -0.88 -2.28
CA TYR A 125 -4.25 -1.86 -1.22
C TYR A 125 -3.04 -2.78 -1.08
N PRO A 126 -2.68 -3.17 0.15
CA PRO A 126 -1.71 -4.23 0.36
C PRO A 126 -2.19 -5.54 -0.28
N PHE A 127 -1.27 -6.33 -0.82
CA PHE A 127 -1.56 -7.70 -1.24
C PHE A 127 -1.99 -8.56 -0.05
N LYS A 128 -2.63 -9.72 -0.31
CA LYS A 128 -3.01 -10.70 0.71
C LYS A 128 -2.43 -12.07 0.42
N PRO A 129 -1.45 -12.53 1.22
CA PRO A 129 -0.83 -11.83 2.35
C PRO A 129 -0.05 -10.59 1.92
N PRO A 130 0.17 -9.60 2.82
CA PRO A 130 0.93 -8.40 2.50
C PRO A 130 2.36 -8.72 2.07
N VAL A 131 2.82 -8.08 0.99
CA VAL A 131 4.21 -8.13 0.53
C VAL A 131 4.93 -6.95 1.16
N VAL A 132 5.66 -7.22 2.23
CA VAL A 132 6.38 -6.22 3.02
C VAL A 132 7.83 -6.63 3.21
N SER A 133 8.72 -5.63 3.32
CA SER A 133 10.10 -5.89 3.71
C SER A 133 10.22 -6.09 5.22
N GLU A 134 11.39 -6.57 5.66
CA GLU A 134 11.79 -6.35 7.04
C GLU A 134 11.79 -4.84 7.37
N LYS A 135 11.40 -4.51 8.60
CA LYS A 135 11.55 -3.16 9.14
C LYS A 135 13.00 -2.97 9.55
N ILE A 136 13.70 -2.06 8.89
CA ILE A 136 15.09 -1.73 9.20
C ILE A 136 15.18 -0.46 10.03
N THR A 137 16.25 -0.32 10.77
CA THR A 137 16.60 0.88 11.52
C THR A 137 17.85 1.50 10.93
N ILE A 138 17.85 2.81 10.72
CA ILE A 138 19.01 3.59 10.27
C ILE A 138 19.25 4.76 11.23
N ARG A 139 20.43 5.36 11.14
CA ARG A 139 20.77 6.62 11.81
C ARG A 139 21.23 7.64 10.77
N VAL A 140 20.57 8.78 10.71
CA VAL A 140 20.98 9.94 9.91
C VAL A 140 21.80 10.90 10.79
N ARG A 141 22.89 11.48 10.23
CA ARG A 141 23.78 12.46 10.88
C ARG A 141 23.91 13.72 10.04
#